data_c330199f2c543a07fb65d7bf4a82beff
#
_entry.id   c330199f2c543a07fb65d7bf4a82beff
#
_cell.length_a   1.000
_cell.length_b   1.000
_cell.length_c   1.000
_cell.angle_alpha   90.00
_cell.angle_beta   90.00
_cell.angle_gamma   90.00
#
_symmetry.space_group_name_H-M   'P 1'
#
loop_
_entity.id
_entity.type
_entity.pdbx_description
1 polymer ?
#
loop_
_entity_poly.entity_id
_entity_poly.type
_entity_poly.pdbx_seq_one_letter_code
_entity_poly.pdbx_strand_id
1 'polypeptide(L)'
;RWFRKRVQMIFQDPYQSLNPYLSVYQAVCEPLIVHGENEREKRVLGMLQEVGLAPAGYFSARFPHQLSGGQRQRVALARAMILDPDLLIADEPVSMLDASVQAQLLNMFLELRESRALTMLFITHDLATARYLSDRIAVIYRGRIVEHGPSEEIIQRALHPYTQALIQAVPQVRARSEQIPIYACPVEDLVKVPERGCLFAPRCPHVTSRCQQEQVGLREVDPLHYVACFLYDV
;
A
#
# COMPACT_ATOMS: atom_id res chain seq x y z
N ARG A 1 2.02 1.07 -25.05
CA ARG A 1 3.42 0.70 -24.78
C ARG A 1 4.11 1.71 -23.88
N TRP A 2 4.09 3.01 -24.20
CA TRP A 2 4.73 4.08 -23.43
C TRP A 2 4.28 4.11 -21.97
N PHE A 3 2.97 4.12 -21.69
CA PHE A 3 2.41 4.13 -20.33
C PHE A 3 2.89 2.93 -19.49
N ARG A 4 2.85 1.72 -20.07
CA ARG A 4 3.25 0.49 -19.37
C ARG A 4 4.75 0.39 -19.09
N LYS A 5 5.60 1.22 -19.67
CA LYS A 5 7.03 1.33 -19.33
C LYS A 5 7.21 2.20 -18.07
N ARG A 6 6.41 3.27 -17.96
CA ARG A 6 6.56 4.29 -16.93
C ARG A 6 5.77 3.99 -15.65
N VAL A 7 4.73 3.16 -15.73
CA VAL A 7 3.89 2.76 -14.59
C VAL A 7 3.98 1.26 -14.43
N GLN A 8 4.47 0.83 -13.29
CA GLN A 8 4.60 -0.59 -12.93
C GLN A 8 3.79 -0.89 -11.68
N MET A 9 3.44 -2.17 -11.50
CA MET A 9 2.65 -2.62 -10.38
C MET A 9 3.21 -3.89 -9.75
N ILE A 10 3.22 -3.94 -8.43
CA ILE A 10 3.48 -5.13 -7.64
C ILE A 10 2.16 -5.56 -7.01
N PHE A 11 1.80 -6.81 -7.23
CA PHE A 11 0.56 -7.41 -6.69
C PHE A 11 0.79 -8.01 -5.30
N GLN A 12 -0.27 -8.13 -4.54
CA GLN A 12 -0.31 -8.65 -3.18
C GLN A 12 0.31 -10.05 -3.05
N ASP A 13 0.04 -10.93 -4.01
CA ASP A 13 0.53 -12.32 -3.98
C ASP A 13 1.68 -12.53 -4.97
N PRO A 14 2.93 -12.65 -4.48
CA PRO A 14 4.08 -12.93 -5.33
C PRO A 14 4.04 -14.32 -5.98
N TYR A 15 3.26 -15.28 -5.41
CA TYR A 15 3.10 -16.59 -6.01
C TYR A 15 2.28 -16.55 -7.30
N GLN A 16 1.26 -15.69 -7.34
CA GLN A 16 0.43 -15.52 -8.53
C GLN A 16 1.06 -14.59 -9.57
N SER A 17 1.96 -13.71 -9.15
CA SER A 17 2.59 -12.73 -10.03
C SER A 17 3.79 -13.27 -10.83
N LEU A 18 4.42 -14.36 -10.38
CA LEU A 18 5.57 -14.99 -11.02
C LEU A 18 5.18 -16.31 -11.68
N ASN A 19 5.48 -16.45 -12.97
CA ASN A 19 5.29 -17.73 -13.67
C ASN A 19 6.24 -18.78 -13.10
N PRO A 20 5.73 -19.90 -12.54
CA PRO A 20 6.57 -20.93 -11.89
C PRO A 20 7.51 -21.67 -12.84
N TYR A 21 7.27 -21.60 -14.14
CA TYR A 21 8.07 -22.27 -15.17
C TYR A 21 9.22 -21.39 -15.71
N LEU A 22 9.26 -20.12 -15.33
CA LEU A 22 10.35 -19.22 -15.70
C LEU A 22 11.39 -19.14 -14.58
N SER A 23 12.68 -19.12 -14.95
CA SER A 23 13.72 -18.78 -14.00
C SER A 23 13.59 -17.31 -13.56
N VAL A 24 14.22 -16.96 -12.43
CA VAL A 24 14.29 -15.57 -11.95
C VAL A 24 14.82 -14.64 -13.04
N TYR A 25 15.88 -15.05 -13.74
CA TYR A 25 16.41 -14.28 -14.87
C TYR A 25 15.34 -14.03 -15.93
N GLN A 26 14.64 -15.07 -16.37
CA GLN A 26 13.60 -14.95 -17.39
C GLN A 26 12.44 -14.05 -16.94
N ALA A 27 11.99 -14.19 -15.69
CA ALA A 27 10.91 -13.40 -15.14
C ALA A 27 11.25 -11.90 -15.06
N VAL A 28 12.48 -11.56 -14.63
CA VAL A 28 12.95 -10.16 -14.56
C VAL A 28 13.31 -9.61 -15.94
N CYS A 29 13.78 -10.44 -16.84
CA CYS A 29 14.16 -10.05 -18.21
C CYS A 29 12.95 -9.81 -19.12
N GLU A 30 11.80 -10.42 -18.84
CA GLU A 30 10.59 -10.36 -19.69
C GLU A 30 10.19 -8.93 -20.07
N PRO A 31 10.10 -7.94 -19.15
CA PRO A 31 9.78 -6.56 -19.50
C PRO A 31 10.79 -5.94 -20.48
N LEU A 32 12.09 -6.23 -20.33
CA LEU A 32 13.13 -5.75 -21.24
C LEU A 32 12.95 -6.29 -22.65
N ILE A 33 12.55 -7.57 -22.79
CA ILE A 33 12.27 -8.22 -24.08
C ILE A 33 11.06 -7.54 -24.74
N VAL A 34 9.96 -7.38 -24.01
CA VAL A 34 8.72 -6.78 -24.50
C VAL A 34 8.94 -5.34 -25.00
N HIS A 35 9.81 -4.58 -24.33
CA HIS A 35 10.11 -3.19 -24.67
C HIS A 35 11.29 -3.02 -25.64
N GLY A 36 11.97 -4.11 -26.03
CA GLY A 36 13.09 -4.07 -26.96
C GLY A 36 14.37 -3.47 -26.39
N GLU A 37 14.55 -3.56 -25.06
CA GLU A 37 15.71 -3.04 -24.37
C GLU A 37 16.96 -3.92 -24.56
N ASN A 38 18.12 -3.29 -24.57
CA ASN A 38 19.43 -3.96 -24.74
C ASN A 38 20.12 -4.20 -23.39
N GLU A 39 21.30 -4.82 -23.41
CA GLU A 39 22.16 -5.12 -22.24
C GLU A 39 21.41 -5.89 -21.14
N ARG A 40 20.51 -6.78 -21.52
CA ARG A 40 19.55 -7.44 -20.64
C ARG A 40 20.21 -8.17 -19.47
N GLU A 41 21.28 -8.94 -19.74
CA GLU A 41 21.96 -9.71 -18.70
C GLU A 41 22.56 -8.81 -17.64
N LYS A 42 23.30 -7.77 -18.04
CA LYS A 42 23.88 -6.79 -17.12
C LYS A 42 22.82 -6.09 -16.28
N ARG A 43 21.72 -5.66 -16.90
CA ARG A 43 20.60 -5.00 -16.21
C ARG A 43 19.92 -5.93 -15.22
N VAL A 44 19.63 -7.18 -15.61
CA VAL A 44 19.00 -8.16 -14.72
C VAL A 44 19.88 -8.48 -13.52
N LEU A 45 21.15 -8.80 -13.75
CA LEU A 45 22.08 -9.11 -12.65
C LEU A 45 22.28 -7.92 -11.72
N GLY A 46 22.40 -6.70 -12.26
CA GLY A 46 22.47 -5.47 -11.48
C GLY A 46 21.23 -5.24 -10.63
N MET A 47 20.03 -5.40 -11.21
CA MET A 47 18.78 -5.25 -10.50
C MET A 47 18.60 -6.29 -9.40
N LEU A 48 18.95 -7.56 -9.64
CA LEU A 48 18.91 -8.60 -8.61
C LEU A 48 19.82 -8.27 -7.43
N GLN A 49 20.99 -7.71 -7.69
CA GLN A 49 21.92 -7.29 -6.66
C GLN A 49 21.37 -6.09 -5.85
N GLU A 50 20.74 -5.13 -6.52
CA GLU A 50 20.12 -3.95 -5.92
C GLU A 50 18.96 -4.32 -4.99
N VAL A 51 18.14 -5.29 -5.36
CA VAL A 51 17.07 -5.80 -4.47
C VAL A 51 17.58 -6.84 -3.45
N GLY A 52 18.89 -6.94 -3.22
CA GLY A 52 19.50 -7.78 -2.20
C GLY A 52 19.44 -9.29 -2.49
N LEU A 53 19.29 -9.70 -3.75
CA LEU A 53 19.43 -11.10 -4.18
C LEU A 53 20.86 -11.36 -4.63
N ALA A 54 21.78 -11.42 -3.67
CA ALA A 54 23.20 -11.64 -3.88
C ALA A 54 23.65 -13.04 -3.39
N PRO A 55 24.52 -13.76 -4.14
CA PRO A 55 25.09 -13.42 -5.47
C PRO A 55 24.04 -13.50 -6.59
N ALA A 56 23.95 -12.46 -7.42
CA ALA A 56 22.93 -12.36 -8.46
C ALA A 56 22.93 -13.55 -9.44
N GLY A 57 24.10 -14.05 -9.84
CA GLY A 57 24.23 -15.22 -10.71
C GLY A 57 23.62 -16.49 -10.13
N TYR A 58 23.70 -16.67 -8.80
CA TYR A 58 23.08 -17.81 -8.14
C TYR A 58 21.54 -17.72 -8.15
N PHE A 59 21.01 -16.55 -7.84
CA PHE A 59 19.56 -16.34 -7.82
C PHE A 59 18.94 -16.31 -9.22
N SER A 60 19.64 -15.80 -10.21
CA SER A 60 19.15 -15.71 -11.59
C SER A 60 18.78 -17.04 -12.20
N ALA A 61 19.48 -18.12 -11.84
CA ALA A 61 19.23 -19.48 -12.31
C ALA A 61 18.12 -20.21 -11.54
N ARG A 62 17.66 -19.67 -10.40
CA ARG A 62 16.62 -20.28 -9.57
C ARG A 62 15.22 -20.10 -10.17
N PHE A 63 14.30 -20.95 -9.73
CA PHE A 63 12.89 -20.87 -10.04
C PHE A 63 12.08 -20.37 -8.83
N PRO A 64 10.90 -19.80 -9.01
CA PRO A 64 10.07 -19.29 -7.90
C PRO A 64 9.83 -20.27 -6.76
N HIS A 65 9.64 -21.57 -7.05
CA HIS A 65 9.44 -22.61 -6.04
C HIS A 65 10.67 -22.88 -5.17
N GLN A 66 11.86 -22.43 -5.57
CA GLN A 66 13.13 -22.59 -4.84
C GLN A 66 13.46 -21.38 -3.95
N LEU A 67 12.57 -20.39 -3.89
CA LEU A 67 12.75 -19.13 -3.17
C LEU A 67 11.85 -19.04 -1.95
N SER A 68 12.31 -18.34 -0.90
CA SER A 68 11.44 -17.94 0.21
C SER A 68 10.42 -16.87 -0.23
N GLY A 69 9.38 -16.60 0.60
CA GLY A 69 8.39 -15.58 0.32
C GLY A 69 9.02 -14.20 0.09
N GLY A 70 9.91 -13.77 0.97
CA GLY A 70 10.62 -12.50 0.84
C GLY A 70 11.54 -12.44 -0.39
N GLN A 71 12.20 -13.55 -0.77
CA GLN A 71 13.00 -13.61 -1.99
C GLN A 71 12.13 -13.49 -3.25
N ARG A 72 10.93 -14.11 -3.28
CA ARG A 72 9.97 -13.94 -4.37
C ARG A 72 9.48 -12.51 -4.49
N GLN A 73 9.22 -11.87 -3.36
CA GLN A 73 8.81 -10.46 -3.35
C GLN A 73 9.91 -9.54 -3.90
N ARG A 74 11.18 -9.82 -3.57
CA ARG A 74 12.33 -9.11 -4.16
C ARG A 74 12.45 -9.34 -5.67
N VAL A 75 12.12 -10.54 -6.17
CA VAL A 75 12.05 -10.80 -7.62
C VAL A 75 10.91 -10.03 -8.28
N ALA A 76 9.73 -9.96 -7.65
CA ALA A 76 8.61 -9.18 -8.16
C ALA A 76 8.96 -7.69 -8.20
N LEU A 77 9.62 -7.16 -7.16
CA LEU A 77 10.14 -5.80 -7.13
C LEU A 77 11.18 -5.56 -8.23
N ALA A 78 12.15 -6.46 -8.39
CA ALA A 78 13.15 -6.38 -9.46
C ALA A 78 12.50 -6.32 -10.85
N ARG A 79 11.50 -7.18 -11.10
CA ARG A 79 10.73 -7.20 -12.36
C ARG A 79 10.00 -5.88 -12.63
N ALA A 80 9.42 -5.29 -11.59
CA ALA A 80 8.73 -4.00 -11.71
C ALA A 80 9.73 -2.84 -11.95
N MET A 81 10.88 -2.88 -11.28
CA MET A 81 11.87 -1.79 -11.33
C MET A 81 12.80 -1.85 -12.56
N ILE A 82 12.88 -2.98 -13.28
CA ILE A 82 13.86 -3.20 -14.37
C ILE A 82 13.71 -2.23 -15.55
N LEU A 83 12.55 -1.62 -15.71
CA LEU A 83 12.26 -0.62 -16.76
C LEU A 83 12.47 0.82 -16.30
N ASP A 84 12.95 1.06 -15.08
CA ASP A 84 13.11 2.39 -14.48
C ASP A 84 11.80 3.21 -14.55
N PRO A 85 10.71 2.75 -13.88
CA PRO A 85 9.41 3.41 -13.95
C PRO A 85 9.42 4.75 -13.21
N ASP A 86 8.50 5.66 -13.61
CA ASP A 86 8.27 6.92 -12.88
C ASP A 86 7.29 6.72 -11.70
N LEU A 87 6.38 5.73 -11.83
CA LEU A 87 5.37 5.40 -10.82
C LEU A 87 5.36 3.90 -10.55
N LEU A 88 5.47 3.55 -9.29
CA LEU A 88 5.28 2.19 -8.79
C LEU A 88 4.00 2.13 -7.95
N ILE A 89 3.07 1.25 -8.33
CA ILE A 89 1.89 0.91 -7.54
C ILE A 89 2.21 -0.38 -6.79
N ALA A 90 2.19 -0.35 -5.48
CA ALA A 90 2.47 -1.51 -4.63
C ALA A 90 1.22 -1.86 -3.82
N ASP A 91 0.57 -2.96 -4.18
CA ASP A 91 -0.65 -3.45 -3.56
C ASP A 91 -0.32 -4.50 -2.50
N GLU A 92 -0.41 -4.12 -1.23
CA GLU A 92 -0.07 -4.93 -0.05
C GLU A 92 1.25 -5.75 -0.18
N PRO A 93 2.35 -5.16 -0.64
CA PRO A 93 3.53 -5.92 -1.07
C PRO A 93 4.27 -6.62 0.06
N VAL A 94 3.90 -6.42 1.32
CA VAL A 94 4.56 -7.01 2.49
C VAL A 94 3.62 -7.79 3.41
N SER A 95 2.31 -7.85 3.12
CA SER A 95 1.28 -8.38 4.02
C SER A 95 1.43 -9.87 4.35
N MET A 96 2.06 -10.65 3.47
CA MET A 96 2.22 -12.11 3.64
C MET A 96 3.59 -12.53 4.20
N LEU A 97 4.36 -11.59 4.75
CA LEU A 97 5.72 -11.82 5.20
C LEU A 97 5.83 -11.67 6.72
N ASP A 98 6.83 -12.31 7.30
CA ASP A 98 7.17 -12.09 8.71
C ASP A 98 7.72 -10.67 8.96
N ALA A 99 7.60 -10.18 10.19
CA ALA A 99 7.92 -8.80 10.54
C ALA A 99 9.37 -8.39 10.22
N SER A 100 10.33 -9.33 10.29
CA SER A 100 11.73 -9.02 10.02
C SER A 100 11.98 -8.81 8.52
N VAL A 101 11.36 -9.63 7.68
CA VAL A 101 11.43 -9.51 6.21
C VAL A 101 10.62 -8.31 5.73
N GLN A 102 9.47 -8.02 6.36
CA GLN A 102 8.72 -6.79 6.11
C GLN A 102 9.60 -5.55 6.29
N ALA A 103 10.25 -5.41 7.45
CA ALA A 103 11.10 -4.26 7.74
C ALA A 103 12.21 -4.08 6.70
N GLN A 104 12.86 -5.17 6.29
CA GLN A 104 13.88 -5.13 5.25
C GLN A 104 13.34 -4.66 3.89
N LEU A 105 12.15 -5.12 3.49
CA LEU A 105 11.53 -4.72 2.23
C LEU A 105 11.04 -3.27 2.28
N LEU A 106 10.50 -2.80 3.41
CA LEU A 106 10.09 -1.41 3.56
C LEU A 106 11.29 -0.45 3.43
N ASN A 107 12.43 -0.79 4.05
CA ASN A 107 13.67 -0.02 3.88
C ASN A 107 14.13 0.00 2.42
N MET A 108 14.06 -1.14 1.74
CA MET A 108 14.39 -1.22 0.31
C MET A 108 13.47 -0.36 -0.56
N PHE A 109 12.17 -0.28 -0.28
CA PHE A 109 11.26 0.64 -0.97
C PHE A 109 11.67 2.10 -0.76
N LEU A 110 12.09 2.49 0.45
CA LEU A 110 12.59 3.83 0.74
C LEU A 110 13.87 4.13 -0.03
N GLU A 111 14.85 3.22 0.00
CA GLU A 111 16.11 3.36 -0.73
C GLU A 111 15.90 3.52 -2.23
N LEU A 112 15.01 2.70 -2.82
CA LEU A 112 14.66 2.80 -4.24
C LEU A 112 13.92 4.10 -4.56
N ARG A 113 13.03 4.57 -3.68
CA ARG A 113 12.34 5.85 -3.84
C ARG A 113 13.32 7.01 -3.91
N GLU A 114 14.27 7.04 -2.98
CA GLU A 114 15.26 8.13 -2.89
C GLU A 114 16.27 8.07 -4.03
N SER A 115 16.86 6.89 -4.29
CA SER A 115 17.91 6.74 -5.30
C SER A 115 17.44 6.96 -6.74
N ARG A 116 16.14 6.71 -7.01
CA ARG A 116 15.56 6.79 -8.36
C ARG A 116 14.54 7.91 -8.55
N ALA A 117 14.34 8.79 -7.55
CA ALA A 117 13.29 9.81 -7.53
C ALA A 117 11.90 9.24 -7.91
N LEU A 118 11.59 8.03 -7.41
CA LEU A 118 10.42 7.25 -7.76
C LEU A 118 9.18 7.75 -7.04
N THR A 119 8.09 7.98 -7.77
CA THR A 119 6.79 8.17 -7.16
C THR A 119 6.18 6.81 -6.81
N MET A 120 5.63 6.66 -5.59
CA MET A 120 4.99 5.41 -5.18
C MET A 120 3.56 5.64 -4.73
N LEU A 121 2.66 4.75 -5.16
CA LEU A 121 1.34 4.55 -4.58
C LEU A 121 1.34 3.24 -3.80
N PHE A 122 1.37 3.32 -2.48
CA PHE A 122 1.45 2.15 -1.61
C PHE A 122 0.09 1.86 -0.98
N ILE A 123 -0.46 0.69 -1.22
CA ILE A 123 -1.74 0.24 -0.65
C ILE A 123 -1.44 -0.71 0.50
N THR A 124 -1.98 -0.42 1.67
CA THR A 124 -1.81 -1.25 2.87
C THR A 124 -3.00 -1.09 3.81
N HIS A 125 -3.26 -2.11 4.61
CA HIS A 125 -4.19 -2.03 5.74
C HIS A 125 -3.48 -1.69 7.07
N ASP A 126 -2.15 -1.61 7.07
CA ASP A 126 -1.35 -1.30 8.26
C ASP A 126 -0.95 0.19 8.28
N LEU A 127 -1.49 0.92 9.25
CA LEU A 127 -1.22 2.34 9.45
C LEU A 127 0.23 2.65 9.83
N ALA A 128 0.91 1.72 10.53
CA ALA A 128 2.31 1.92 10.88
C ALA A 128 3.19 1.89 9.63
N THR A 129 2.94 0.94 8.72
CA THR A 129 3.57 0.87 7.42
C THR A 129 3.26 2.11 6.57
N ALA A 130 1.99 2.54 6.52
CA ALA A 130 1.60 3.74 5.79
C ALA A 130 2.34 4.99 6.30
N ARG A 131 2.38 5.19 7.62
CA ARG A 131 3.13 6.29 8.24
C ARG A 131 4.62 6.27 7.91
N TYR A 132 5.21 5.06 7.91
CA TYR A 132 6.65 4.89 7.70
C TYR A 132 7.10 5.24 6.27
N LEU A 133 6.27 4.89 5.28
CA LEU A 133 6.65 5.01 3.87
C LEU A 133 6.13 6.28 3.17
N SER A 134 5.02 6.84 3.61
CA SER A 134 4.30 7.82 2.79
C SER A 134 4.37 9.24 3.34
N ASP A 135 4.47 10.21 2.44
CA ASP A 135 4.35 11.62 2.75
C ASP A 135 2.89 12.03 2.97
N ARG A 136 1.96 11.31 2.32
CA ARG A 136 0.51 11.53 2.40
C ARG A 136 -0.24 10.21 2.51
N ILE A 137 -1.31 10.21 3.28
CA ILE A 137 -2.21 9.07 3.45
C ILE A 137 -3.60 9.43 2.94
N ALA A 138 -4.22 8.49 2.21
CA ALA A 138 -5.64 8.52 1.88
C ALA A 138 -6.32 7.31 2.55
N VAL A 139 -7.29 7.56 3.41
CA VAL A 139 -8.07 6.53 4.11
C VAL A 139 -9.30 6.20 3.29
N ILE A 140 -9.45 4.92 2.94
CA ILE A 140 -10.56 4.43 2.13
C ILE A 140 -11.50 3.59 2.99
N TYR A 141 -12.80 3.88 2.92
CA TYR A 141 -13.85 3.08 3.53
C TYR A 141 -14.89 2.69 2.47
N ARG A 142 -15.07 1.38 2.27
CA ARG A 142 -16.00 0.82 1.28
C ARG A 142 -15.89 1.46 -0.11
N GLY A 143 -14.67 1.63 -0.60
CA GLY A 143 -14.38 2.17 -1.94
C GLY A 143 -14.47 3.69 -2.06
N ARG A 144 -14.65 4.44 -0.95
CA ARG A 144 -14.64 5.91 -0.95
C ARG A 144 -13.51 6.43 -0.07
N ILE A 145 -12.83 7.46 -0.54
CA ILE A 145 -11.88 8.21 0.29
C ILE A 145 -12.71 9.01 1.31
N VAL A 146 -12.47 8.75 2.59
CA VAL A 146 -13.15 9.43 3.70
C VAL A 146 -12.29 10.53 4.32
N GLU A 147 -10.96 10.40 4.20
CA GLU A 147 -10.01 11.38 4.69
C GLU A 147 -8.70 11.26 3.92
N HIS A 148 -8.02 12.36 3.60
CA HIS A 148 -6.66 12.33 3.09
C HIS A 148 -5.89 13.59 3.45
N GLY A 149 -4.59 13.43 3.68
CA GLY A 149 -3.74 14.56 4.07
C GLY A 149 -2.28 14.15 4.24
N PRO A 150 -1.44 15.06 4.78
CA PRO A 150 -0.10 14.72 5.23
C PRO A 150 -0.13 13.58 6.24
N SER A 151 0.82 12.64 6.15
CA SER A 151 0.82 11.41 6.98
C SER A 151 0.76 11.70 8.47
N GLU A 152 1.54 12.67 8.96
CA GLU A 152 1.55 13.04 10.37
C GLU A 152 0.22 13.66 10.82
N GLU A 153 -0.44 14.48 9.99
CA GLU A 153 -1.75 15.05 10.31
C GLU A 153 -2.82 13.96 10.42
N ILE A 154 -2.84 13.03 9.47
CA ILE A 154 -3.77 11.88 9.51
C ILE A 154 -3.57 11.05 10.78
N ILE A 155 -2.33 10.80 11.19
CA ILE A 155 -2.03 9.95 12.36
C ILE A 155 -2.28 10.67 13.69
N GLN A 156 -1.92 11.95 13.79
CA GLN A 156 -2.01 12.70 15.06
C GLN A 156 -3.34 13.43 15.25
N ARG A 157 -3.99 13.81 14.15
CA ARG A 157 -5.16 14.69 14.13
C ARG A 157 -6.24 14.19 13.18
N ALA A 158 -6.52 12.87 13.21
CA ALA A 158 -7.58 12.28 12.41
C ALA A 158 -8.92 12.99 12.62
N LEU A 159 -9.56 13.37 11.54
CA LEU A 159 -10.84 14.09 11.54
C LEU A 159 -12.02 13.14 11.39
N HIS A 160 -11.94 12.16 10.47
CA HIS A 160 -13.06 11.25 10.24
C HIS A 160 -13.17 10.21 11.36
N PRO A 161 -14.38 9.95 11.92
CA PRO A 161 -14.56 8.97 13.00
C PRO A 161 -14.05 7.55 12.65
N TYR A 162 -14.10 7.15 11.38
CA TYR A 162 -13.50 5.89 10.94
C TYR A 162 -11.98 5.89 11.04
N THR A 163 -11.32 6.97 10.64
CA THR A 163 -9.86 7.10 10.75
C THR A 163 -9.43 7.08 12.21
N GLN A 164 -10.16 7.77 13.08
CA GLN A 164 -9.93 7.74 14.53
C GLN A 164 -10.04 6.31 15.08
N ALA A 165 -11.08 5.57 14.68
CA ALA A 165 -11.26 4.18 15.08
C ALA A 165 -10.13 3.27 14.57
N LEU A 166 -9.65 3.47 13.35
CA LEU A 166 -8.50 2.72 12.81
C LEU A 166 -7.21 2.97 13.61
N ILE A 167 -6.92 4.23 13.93
CA ILE A 167 -5.73 4.59 14.70
C ILE A 167 -5.79 4.00 16.11
N GLN A 168 -6.97 4.06 16.75
CA GLN A 168 -7.17 3.50 18.09
C GLN A 168 -7.06 1.97 18.11
N ALA A 169 -7.37 1.30 17.00
CA ALA A 169 -7.25 -0.15 16.89
C ALA A 169 -5.80 -0.66 16.73
N VAL A 170 -4.84 0.23 16.43
CA VAL A 170 -3.42 -0.13 16.35
C VAL A 170 -2.88 -0.39 17.75
N PRO A 171 -2.34 -1.59 18.06
CA PRO A 171 -1.80 -1.90 19.38
C PRO A 171 -0.65 -0.95 19.74
N GLN A 172 -0.84 -0.10 20.74
CA GLN A 172 0.22 0.74 21.27
C GLN A 172 1.02 -0.05 22.30
N VAL A 173 2.31 -0.22 22.11
CA VAL A 173 3.21 -0.98 22.99
C VAL A 173 3.29 -0.40 24.42
N ARG A 174 2.67 0.75 24.72
CA ARG A 174 2.78 1.47 26.01
C ARG A 174 1.53 2.15 26.54
N ALA A 175 0.34 1.91 26.07
CA ALA A 175 -0.86 2.49 26.68
C ALA A 175 -1.57 1.46 27.56
N ARG A 176 -1.56 1.65 28.88
CA ARG A 176 -2.48 1.00 29.81
C ARG A 176 -3.93 1.39 29.43
N SER A 177 -4.69 0.38 29.12
CA SER A 177 -6.13 0.23 29.23
C SER A 177 -6.97 1.45 29.66
N GLU A 178 -7.21 2.37 28.75
CA GLU A 178 -8.56 2.93 28.67
C GLU A 178 -9.28 2.10 27.61
N GLN A 179 -10.45 1.57 27.97
CA GLN A 179 -11.26 0.74 27.07
C GLN A 179 -11.56 1.56 25.84
N ILE A 180 -10.91 1.21 24.74
CA ILE A 180 -11.20 1.78 23.43
C ILE A 180 -12.67 1.40 23.17
N PRO A 181 -13.60 2.34 22.97
CA PRO A 181 -14.91 2.00 22.52
C PRO A 181 -14.76 1.39 21.13
N ILE A 182 -14.69 0.06 21.10
CA ILE A 182 -14.90 -0.67 19.85
C ILE A 182 -16.32 -0.26 19.44
N TYR A 183 -16.44 0.51 18.38
CA TYR A 183 -17.73 0.86 17.80
C TYR A 183 -18.38 -0.44 17.32
N ALA A 184 -18.93 -1.20 18.28
CA ALA A 184 -19.58 -2.47 18.07
C ALA A 184 -20.88 -2.21 17.30
N CYS A 185 -20.79 -2.38 16.01
CA CYS A 185 -21.95 -2.45 15.16
C CYS A 185 -22.43 -3.90 15.14
N PRO A 186 -23.72 -4.20 15.38
CA PRO A 186 -24.28 -5.51 15.16
C PRO A 186 -23.92 -6.02 13.75
N VAL A 187 -23.60 -7.30 13.61
CA VAL A 187 -23.19 -7.90 12.33
C VAL A 187 -24.23 -7.66 11.23
N GLU A 188 -25.50 -7.57 11.60
CA GLU A 188 -26.63 -7.28 10.71
C GLU A 188 -26.54 -5.88 10.06
N ASP A 189 -26.00 -4.88 10.76
CA ASP A 189 -25.81 -3.53 10.22
C ASP A 189 -24.56 -3.43 9.32
N LEU A 190 -23.64 -4.38 9.37
CA LEU A 190 -22.52 -4.48 8.43
C LEU A 190 -22.97 -4.81 7.00
N VAL A 191 -24.14 -5.41 6.84
CA VAL A 191 -24.68 -5.83 5.54
C VAL A 191 -25.47 -4.69 4.87
N LYS A 192 -26.12 -3.81 5.64
CA LYS A 192 -26.88 -2.69 5.09
C LYS A 192 -25.97 -1.52 4.74
N VAL A 193 -25.51 -1.51 3.50
CA VAL A 193 -24.86 -0.32 2.94
C VAL A 193 -25.92 0.74 2.70
N PRO A 194 -25.82 1.94 3.28
CA PRO A 194 -26.73 3.02 2.95
C PRO A 194 -26.65 3.31 1.44
N GLU A 195 -27.78 3.30 0.75
CA GLU A 195 -27.83 3.68 -0.67
C GLU A 195 -27.48 5.16 -0.87
N ARG A 196 -27.73 5.97 0.14
CA ARG A 196 -27.44 7.40 0.21
C ARG A 196 -26.77 7.73 1.54
N GLY A 197 -26.01 8.83 1.56
CA GLY A 197 -25.41 9.31 2.80
C GLY A 197 -23.99 8.80 3.06
N CYS A 198 -23.54 8.97 4.29
CA CYS A 198 -22.23 8.53 4.74
C CYS A 198 -22.20 7.02 4.94
N LEU A 199 -21.29 6.31 4.28
CA LEU A 199 -21.17 4.85 4.38
C LEU A 199 -20.80 4.36 5.79
N PHE A 200 -20.19 5.22 6.62
CA PHE A 200 -19.84 4.92 8.00
C PHE A 200 -20.97 5.25 9.00
N ALA A 201 -22.06 5.91 8.57
CA ALA A 201 -23.15 6.34 9.45
C ALA A 201 -23.68 5.25 10.38
N PRO A 202 -23.88 3.97 9.98
CA PRO A 202 -24.35 2.91 10.88
C PRO A 202 -23.44 2.60 12.07
N ARG A 203 -22.16 2.99 11.97
CA ARG A 203 -21.13 2.73 12.99
C ARG A 203 -20.60 4.00 13.64
N CYS A 204 -21.07 5.17 13.19
CA CYS A 204 -20.56 6.45 13.63
C CYS A 204 -21.18 6.87 14.97
N PRO A 205 -20.38 7.17 16.01
CA PRO A 205 -20.91 7.64 17.29
C PRO A 205 -21.52 9.06 17.21
N HIS A 206 -21.19 9.79 16.14
CA HIS A 206 -21.64 11.17 15.89
C HIS A 206 -22.67 11.25 14.75
N VAL A 207 -23.36 10.13 14.45
CA VAL A 207 -24.33 10.08 13.37
C VAL A 207 -25.46 11.07 13.58
N THR A 208 -25.81 11.78 12.51
CA THR A 208 -26.98 12.68 12.46
C THR A 208 -27.92 12.25 11.33
N SER A 209 -29.16 12.80 11.31
CA SER A 209 -30.11 12.55 10.22
C SER A 209 -29.54 12.92 8.85
N ARG A 210 -28.74 13.96 8.79
CA ARG A 210 -28.06 14.39 7.58
C ARG A 210 -27.06 13.37 7.04
N CYS A 211 -26.32 12.69 7.95
CA CYS A 211 -25.41 11.61 7.59
C CYS A 211 -26.11 10.42 6.91
N GLN A 212 -27.39 10.23 7.16
CA GLN A 212 -28.18 9.13 6.58
C GLN A 212 -28.80 9.49 5.22
N GLN A 213 -28.99 10.77 4.94
CA GLN A 213 -29.78 11.26 3.80
C GLN A 213 -28.91 11.87 2.69
N GLU A 214 -27.81 12.53 3.05
CA GLU A 214 -27.00 13.32 2.13
C GLU A 214 -25.61 12.68 1.91
N GLN A 215 -25.12 12.73 0.68
CA GLN A 215 -23.73 12.38 0.40
C GLN A 215 -22.81 13.52 0.84
N VAL A 216 -21.76 13.16 1.58
CA VAL A 216 -20.71 14.10 1.97
C VAL A 216 -19.54 13.97 1.02
N GLY A 217 -19.10 15.09 0.45
CA GLY A 217 -17.89 15.19 -0.36
C GLY A 217 -16.66 15.49 0.49
N LEU A 218 -15.48 15.26 -0.08
CA LEU A 218 -14.22 15.70 0.52
C LEU A 218 -14.15 17.23 0.56
N ARG A 219 -13.78 17.78 1.72
CA ARG A 219 -13.58 19.21 1.96
C ARG A 219 -12.25 19.44 2.62
N GLU A 220 -11.58 20.50 2.26
CA GLU A 220 -10.37 20.95 2.94
C GLU A 220 -10.74 21.60 4.26
N VAL A 221 -10.20 21.09 5.36
CA VAL A 221 -10.41 21.62 6.72
C VAL A 221 -9.16 22.35 7.21
N ASP A 222 -8.01 21.77 6.95
CA ASP A 222 -6.69 22.36 7.18
C ASP A 222 -5.88 22.30 5.87
N PRO A 223 -4.80 23.04 5.69
CA PRO A 223 -4.01 23.02 4.47
C PRO A 223 -3.61 21.60 4.07
N LEU A 224 -4.04 21.18 2.88
CA LEU A 224 -3.82 19.84 2.31
C LEU A 224 -4.46 18.68 3.09
N HIS A 225 -5.31 18.95 4.10
CA HIS A 225 -6.02 17.95 4.89
C HIS A 225 -7.52 17.99 4.57
N TYR A 226 -8.03 16.93 4.01
CA TYR A 226 -9.40 16.82 3.47
C TYR A 226 -10.16 15.72 4.18
N VAL A 227 -11.43 15.97 4.50
CA VAL A 227 -12.32 14.99 5.14
C VAL A 227 -13.71 15.00 4.53
N ALA A 228 -14.32 13.82 4.43
CA ALA A 228 -15.70 13.63 4.00
C ALA A 228 -16.59 13.38 5.25
N CYS A 229 -16.81 14.42 6.06
CA CYS A 229 -17.59 14.31 7.30
C CYS A 229 -18.37 15.60 7.58
N PHE A 230 -19.68 15.46 7.90
CA PHE A 230 -20.53 16.62 8.24
C PHE A 230 -20.19 17.29 9.57
N LEU A 231 -19.38 16.69 10.44
CA LEU A 231 -18.87 17.35 11.66
C LEU A 231 -18.03 18.61 11.36
N TYR A 232 -17.47 18.67 10.15
CA TYR A 232 -16.62 19.78 9.69
C TYR A 232 -17.31 20.63 8.59
N ASP A 233 -18.62 20.51 8.49
CA ASP A 233 -19.44 21.29 7.56
C ASP A 233 -19.88 22.60 8.23
N VAL A 234 -18.94 23.54 8.34
CA VAL A 234 -19.19 24.90 8.88
C VAL A 234 -19.47 25.88 7.76
#